data_508effe8936d3713c08160f5de9d8e2e
#
_entry.id   508effe8936d3713c08160f5de9d8e2e
#
_cell.length_a   1.000
_cell.length_b   1.000
_cell.length_c   1.000
_cell.angle_alpha   90.00
_cell.angle_beta   90.00
_cell.angle_gamma   90.00
#
_symmetry.space_group_name_H-M   'P 1'
#
loop_
_entity.id
_entity.type
_entity.pdbx_description
1 polymer ?
#
loop_
_entity_poly.entity_id
_entity_poly.type
_entity_poly.pdbx_seq_one_letter_code
_entity_poly.pdbx_strand_id
1 'polypeptide(L)'
;MTTRRQILSSAVAIVAAPIVKGMPMVYQPAEIKPVVISSGNGNQFKNGGDEVCVQRAFRMITEGKDVLDSLIAGVNIVELDPADMSVGYGGIPNADGIVQLDSCCMHGPKRWAGGVACIEGVRTPSKVAQMVASSTDHHLIVGKGAAEFARNMGMTIEPDLNTEASRRVWLEWKRRIDPEHYLNPNKRDGESMRVALEMVAEGKIDPDHLWGTINCSGINGKGEICGVTTTSGLSFKIPGRVGDSPILGAGLYVDGSVGAAGSTGRGEANLYNLCSYLVVEELRRGAHPKDAGLVALKRVASNTVEKRLLNDKGRPAFGLNFYVLDAKGRHAGVHFSGGSRYAVCDESGPHFADSTPLYG
;
A
#
# COMPACT_ATOMS: atom_id res chain seq x y z
N MET A 1 6.25 80.91 -1.43
CA MET A 1 5.16 80.31 -0.64
C MET A 1 4.01 80.02 -1.62
N THR A 2 3.95 78.83 -2.12
CA THR A 2 2.90 78.38 -3.07
C THR A 2 1.71 77.86 -2.25
N THR A 3 0.56 78.49 -2.44
CA THR A 3 -0.63 78.25 -1.64
C THR A 3 -1.34 76.91 -2.09
N ARG A 4 -1.98 76.24 -1.14
CA ARG A 4 -2.71 75.00 -1.26
C ARG A 4 -3.80 74.94 -2.33
N ARG A 5 -4.04 76.07 -3.03
CA ARG A 5 -5.11 76.14 -4.09
C ARG A 5 -4.63 75.91 -5.51
N GLN A 6 -3.33 75.72 -5.77
CA GLN A 6 -2.79 75.45 -7.12
C GLN A 6 -2.57 74.03 -7.48
N ILE A 7 -2.93 73.09 -6.60
CA ILE A 7 -2.74 71.63 -6.82
C ILE A 7 -4.03 70.94 -7.36
N LEU A 8 -5.13 71.67 -7.50
CA LEU A 8 -6.43 71.08 -7.89
C LEU A 8 -6.86 71.32 -9.34
N SER A 9 -5.98 71.75 -10.24
CA SER A 9 -6.33 71.95 -11.67
C SER A 9 -5.54 71.11 -12.65
N SER A 10 -5.02 69.94 -12.23
CA SER A 10 -4.56 68.91 -13.16
C SER A 10 -5.74 67.99 -13.44
N ALA A 11 -6.49 68.28 -14.51
CA ALA A 11 -7.50 67.39 -15.03
C ALA A 11 -6.83 66.05 -15.45
N VAL A 12 -6.99 65.04 -14.63
CA VAL A 12 -6.70 63.64 -15.05
C VAL A 12 -7.81 63.25 -16.04
N ALA A 13 -7.46 63.19 -17.31
CA ALA A 13 -8.31 62.58 -18.30
C ALA A 13 -8.40 61.09 -17.96
N ILE A 14 -9.49 60.70 -17.30
CA ILE A 14 -9.84 59.27 -17.13
C ILE A 14 -10.27 58.76 -18.50
N VAL A 15 -9.34 58.08 -19.19
CA VAL A 15 -9.70 57.26 -20.34
C VAL A 15 -10.55 56.12 -19.78
N ALA A 16 -11.86 56.18 -19.99
CA ALA A 16 -12.76 55.05 -19.70
C ALA A 16 -12.37 53.90 -20.60
N ALA A 17 -11.57 53.00 -20.09
CA ALA A 17 -11.39 51.67 -20.73
C ALA A 17 -12.75 50.98 -20.78
N PRO A 18 -13.11 50.33 -21.90
CA PRO A 18 -14.36 49.62 -21.98
C PRO A 18 -14.38 48.55 -20.90
N ILE A 19 -15.38 48.60 -20.01
CA ILE A 19 -15.67 47.53 -19.06
C ILE A 19 -16.10 46.34 -19.92
N VAL A 20 -15.15 45.46 -20.23
CA VAL A 20 -15.48 44.12 -20.71
C VAL A 20 -16.23 43.47 -19.55
N LYS A 21 -17.53 43.34 -19.68
CA LYS A 21 -18.34 42.51 -18.82
C LYS A 21 -17.78 41.08 -18.95
N GLY A 22 -16.78 40.77 -18.15
CA GLY A 22 -16.34 39.40 -17.97
C GLY A 22 -17.53 38.61 -17.42
N MET A 23 -18.04 37.67 -18.20
CA MET A 23 -18.90 36.65 -17.61
C MET A 23 -18.16 36.10 -16.37
N PRO A 24 -18.85 35.95 -15.24
CA PRO A 24 -18.23 35.26 -14.11
C PRO A 24 -17.77 33.90 -14.62
N MET A 25 -16.47 33.66 -14.67
CA MET A 25 -15.98 32.32 -14.88
C MET A 25 -16.45 31.50 -13.66
N VAL A 26 -17.51 30.73 -13.86
CA VAL A 26 -17.91 29.71 -12.90
C VAL A 26 -16.77 28.73 -12.93
N TYR A 27 -15.90 28.78 -11.90
CA TYR A 27 -14.92 27.73 -11.66
C TYR A 27 -15.71 26.46 -11.37
N GLN A 28 -15.87 25.60 -12.37
CA GLN A 28 -16.27 24.23 -12.15
C GLN A 28 -15.00 23.49 -11.71
N PRO A 29 -14.94 22.96 -10.49
CA PRO A 29 -13.87 22.04 -10.14
C PRO A 29 -13.81 20.95 -11.19
N ALA A 30 -12.61 20.59 -11.65
CA ALA A 30 -12.48 19.46 -12.57
C ALA A 30 -13.16 18.25 -11.91
N GLU A 31 -14.05 17.60 -12.65
CA GLU A 31 -14.76 16.43 -12.18
C GLU A 31 -13.74 15.33 -11.86
N ILE A 32 -13.73 14.87 -10.61
CA ILE A 32 -12.85 13.79 -10.20
C ILE A 32 -13.46 12.49 -10.70
N LYS A 33 -12.73 11.79 -11.56
CA LYS A 33 -13.14 10.47 -12.01
C LYS A 33 -12.76 9.43 -10.95
N PRO A 34 -13.70 8.56 -10.55
CA PRO A 34 -13.40 7.45 -9.68
C PRO A 34 -12.27 6.58 -10.25
N VAL A 35 -11.36 6.16 -9.40
CA VAL A 35 -10.31 5.21 -9.77
C VAL A 35 -9.89 4.39 -8.55
N VAL A 36 -9.57 3.12 -8.78
CA VAL A 36 -8.96 2.22 -7.81
C VAL A 36 -7.64 1.73 -8.36
N ILE A 37 -6.59 1.80 -7.54
CA ILE A 37 -5.27 1.25 -7.86
C ILE A 37 -4.88 0.22 -6.81
N SER A 38 -4.09 -0.77 -7.21
CA SER A 38 -3.58 -1.81 -6.33
C SER A 38 -2.23 -2.33 -6.80
N SER A 39 -1.51 -3.05 -5.95
CA SER A 39 -0.44 -3.94 -6.41
C SER A 39 -0.97 -4.95 -7.44
N GLY A 40 -0.08 -5.57 -8.20
CA GLY A 40 -0.46 -6.43 -9.35
C GLY A 40 -1.45 -7.53 -9.01
N ASN A 41 -1.34 -8.16 -7.83
CA ASN A 41 -2.25 -9.20 -7.37
C ASN A 41 -3.72 -8.74 -7.25
N GLY A 42 -3.98 -7.44 -7.14
CA GLY A 42 -5.34 -6.90 -7.14
C GLY A 42 -6.10 -7.04 -8.48
N ASN A 43 -5.44 -7.41 -9.57
CA ASN A 43 -6.05 -7.75 -10.87
C ASN A 43 -5.72 -9.18 -11.33
N GLN A 44 -5.42 -10.09 -10.40
CA GLN A 44 -4.96 -11.43 -10.72
C GLN A 44 -5.86 -12.52 -10.15
N PHE A 45 -6.24 -12.41 -8.88
CA PHE A 45 -6.99 -13.43 -8.15
C PHE A 45 -8.48 -13.12 -8.09
N LYS A 46 -9.30 -14.17 -8.13
CA LYS A 46 -10.78 -14.09 -8.15
C LYS A 46 -11.46 -14.89 -7.05
N ASN A 47 -10.71 -15.72 -6.33
CA ASN A 47 -11.24 -16.62 -5.30
C ASN A 47 -12.47 -17.43 -5.78
N GLY A 48 -12.37 -17.98 -6.98
CA GLY A 48 -13.45 -18.75 -7.60
C GLY A 48 -14.67 -17.96 -8.09
N GLY A 49 -14.64 -16.62 -7.97
CA GLY A 49 -15.69 -15.72 -8.48
C GLY A 49 -15.37 -15.11 -9.85
N ASP A 50 -16.15 -14.11 -10.23
CA ASP A 50 -16.03 -13.44 -11.53
C ASP A 50 -15.21 -12.15 -11.48
N GLU A 51 -15.12 -11.50 -10.31
CA GLU A 51 -14.47 -10.21 -10.11
C GLU A 51 -13.08 -10.33 -9.48
N VAL A 52 -12.18 -9.46 -9.91
CA VAL A 52 -10.88 -9.21 -9.22
C VAL A 52 -11.03 -8.08 -8.19
N CYS A 53 -10.03 -7.91 -7.32
CA CYS A 53 -10.03 -6.92 -6.23
C CYS A 53 -10.38 -5.51 -6.71
N VAL A 54 -9.62 -4.95 -7.68
CA VAL A 54 -9.82 -3.58 -8.16
C VAL A 54 -11.17 -3.38 -8.83
N GLN A 55 -11.71 -4.42 -9.49
CA GLN A 55 -13.01 -4.39 -10.15
C GLN A 55 -14.15 -4.31 -9.14
N ARG A 56 -14.14 -5.16 -8.11
CA ARG A 56 -15.15 -5.13 -7.03
C ARG A 56 -15.14 -3.80 -6.30
N ALA A 57 -13.95 -3.33 -5.92
CA ALA A 57 -13.81 -2.06 -5.22
C ALA A 57 -14.36 -0.90 -6.08
N PHE A 58 -13.99 -0.83 -7.35
CA PHE A 58 -14.43 0.22 -8.27
C PHE A 58 -15.97 0.19 -8.46
N ARG A 59 -16.54 -0.98 -8.72
CA ARG A 59 -17.99 -1.12 -8.86
C ARG A 59 -18.74 -0.63 -7.62
N MET A 60 -18.31 -1.05 -6.41
CA MET A 60 -18.97 -0.62 -5.17
C MET A 60 -18.83 0.90 -4.95
N ILE A 61 -17.69 1.50 -5.26
CA ILE A 61 -17.45 2.95 -5.19
C ILE A 61 -18.40 3.69 -6.14
N THR A 62 -18.55 3.23 -7.36
CA THR A 62 -19.44 3.86 -8.38
C THR A 62 -20.93 3.64 -8.07
N GLU A 63 -21.28 2.59 -7.35
CA GLU A 63 -22.61 2.37 -6.76
C GLU A 63 -22.87 3.27 -5.52
N GLY A 64 -21.93 4.11 -5.12
CA GLY A 64 -22.08 5.06 -4.00
C GLY A 64 -21.82 4.46 -2.62
N LYS A 65 -21.20 3.29 -2.52
CA LYS A 65 -20.76 2.71 -1.23
C LYS A 65 -19.58 3.50 -0.68
N ASP A 66 -19.36 3.38 0.64
CA ASP A 66 -18.17 3.94 1.31
C ASP A 66 -16.89 3.43 0.63
N VAL A 67 -15.92 4.33 0.43
CA VAL A 67 -14.69 3.99 -0.32
C VAL A 67 -13.89 2.93 0.42
N LEU A 68 -13.71 3.06 1.75
CA LEU A 68 -12.95 2.09 2.52
C LEU A 68 -13.63 0.72 2.55
N ASP A 69 -14.95 0.68 2.75
CA ASP A 69 -15.73 -0.57 2.71
C ASP A 69 -15.56 -1.29 1.37
N SER A 70 -15.55 -0.52 0.29
CA SER A 70 -15.37 -1.02 -1.07
C SER A 70 -13.97 -1.62 -1.28
N LEU A 71 -12.92 -0.92 -0.80
CA LEU A 71 -11.55 -1.41 -0.88
C LEU A 71 -11.35 -2.68 -0.04
N ILE A 72 -11.90 -2.74 1.18
CA ILE A 72 -11.86 -3.93 2.04
C ILE A 72 -12.57 -5.10 1.35
N ALA A 73 -13.76 -4.88 0.78
CA ALA A 73 -14.47 -5.92 0.02
C ALA A 73 -13.65 -6.43 -1.18
N GLY A 74 -12.89 -5.54 -1.82
CA GLY A 74 -11.97 -5.89 -2.90
C GLY A 74 -10.80 -6.75 -2.42
N VAL A 75 -10.02 -6.29 -1.43
CA VAL A 75 -8.85 -7.04 -0.94
C VAL A 75 -9.23 -8.37 -0.28
N ASN A 76 -10.45 -8.51 0.23
CA ASN A 76 -10.92 -9.78 0.75
C ASN A 76 -11.00 -10.88 -0.31
N ILE A 77 -11.10 -10.55 -1.60
CA ILE A 77 -11.00 -11.56 -2.66
C ILE A 77 -9.62 -12.21 -2.60
N VAL A 78 -8.57 -11.41 -2.49
CA VAL A 78 -7.19 -11.89 -2.45
C VAL A 78 -6.86 -12.54 -1.10
N GLU A 79 -7.30 -11.96 0.03
CA GLU A 79 -7.11 -12.55 1.36
C GLU A 79 -7.74 -13.95 1.50
N LEU A 80 -8.79 -14.24 0.75
CA LEU A 80 -9.51 -15.53 0.80
C LEU A 80 -9.09 -16.49 -0.30
N ASP A 81 -8.31 -16.04 -1.29
CA ASP A 81 -7.88 -16.90 -2.41
C ASP A 81 -6.62 -17.69 -2.03
N PRO A 82 -6.71 -19.01 -1.84
CA PRO A 82 -5.56 -19.82 -1.44
C PRO A 82 -4.47 -19.92 -2.52
N ALA A 83 -4.72 -19.43 -3.73
CA ALA A 83 -3.72 -19.36 -4.79
C ALA A 83 -2.73 -18.19 -4.58
N ASP A 84 -3.11 -17.14 -3.82
CA ASP A 84 -2.17 -16.10 -3.38
C ASP A 84 -1.54 -16.50 -2.04
N MET A 85 -0.39 -17.15 -2.10
CA MET A 85 0.35 -17.53 -0.89
C MET A 85 1.08 -16.37 -0.21
N SER A 86 0.79 -15.13 -0.54
CA SER A 86 1.44 -13.94 0.01
C SER A 86 0.54 -13.10 0.91
N VAL A 87 -0.77 -13.38 0.91
CA VAL A 87 -1.79 -12.60 1.62
C VAL A 87 -2.84 -13.54 2.23
N GLY A 88 -3.27 -13.29 3.45
CA GLY A 88 -4.44 -13.94 4.05
C GLY A 88 -4.35 -15.46 4.19
N TYR A 89 -5.44 -16.15 3.82
CA TYR A 89 -5.57 -17.60 3.89
C TYR A 89 -4.60 -18.29 2.92
N GLY A 90 -3.79 -19.20 3.45
CA GLY A 90 -2.79 -19.92 2.66
C GLY A 90 -1.49 -19.14 2.46
N GLY A 91 -1.32 -17.98 3.11
CA GLY A 91 -0.07 -17.24 3.10
C GLY A 91 1.11 -18.09 3.58
N ILE A 92 2.31 -17.89 3.02
CA ILE A 92 3.51 -18.62 3.44
C ILE A 92 3.78 -18.32 4.93
N PRO A 93 3.88 -19.35 5.78
CA PRO A 93 3.97 -19.17 7.21
C PRO A 93 5.33 -18.64 7.68
N ASN A 94 5.40 -18.32 8.97
CA ASN A 94 6.64 -17.99 9.66
C ASN A 94 7.54 -19.23 9.82
N ALA A 95 8.71 -19.07 10.45
CA ALA A 95 9.70 -20.15 10.65
C ALA A 95 9.16 -21.36 11.45
N ASP A 96 8.13 -21.15 12.25
CA ASP A 96 7.48 -22.22 13.05
C ASP A 96 6.28 -22.86 12.34
N GLY A 97 5.98 -22.44 11.10
CA GLY A 97 4.90 -23.00 10.31
C GLY A 97 3.53 -22.39 10.60
N ILE A 98 3.48 -21.22 11.25
CA ILE A 98 2.26 -20.51 11.63
C ILE A 98 2.06 -19.33 10.68
N VAL A 99 0.87 -19.22 10.09
CA VAL A 99 0.49 -18.06 9.28
C VAL A 99 0.16 -16.88 10.21
N GLN A 100 1.01 -15.86 10.17
CA GLN A 100 0.82 -14.60 10.90
C GLN A 100 0.60 -13.47 9.91
N LEU A 101 -0.51 -12.76 10.05
CA LEU A 101 -0.99 -11.76 9.13
C LEU A 101 -0.89 -10.35 9.70
N ASP A 102 -0.70 -9.39 8.79
CA ASP A 102 -0.63 -7.96 9.11
C ASP A 102 -1.58 -7.19 8.18
N SER A 103 -2.21 -6.15 8.68
CA SER A 103 -3.03 -5.25 7.85
C SER A 103 -3.12 -3.87 8.48
N CYS A 104 -3.26 -2.83 7.65
CA CYS A 104 -3.81 -1.55 8.10
C CYS A 104 -4.72 -0.93 7.05
N CYS A 105 -5.58 -0.03 7.51
CA CYS A 105 -6.44 0.77 6.66
C CYS A 105 -6.52 2.22 7.14
N MET A 106 -6.78 3.13 6.22
CA MET A 106 -6.96 4.56 6.49
C MET A 106 -8.16 5.11 5.71
N HIS A 107 -9.01 5.82 6.42
CA HIS A 107 -10.18 6.49 5.87
C HIS A 107 -9.94 7.99 5.83
N GLY A 108 -9.57 8.54 4.67
CA GLY A 108 -9.20 9.95 4.53
C GLY A 108 -10.27 10.93 5.02
N PRO A 109 -11.55 10.86 4.56
CA PRO A 109 -12.60 11.76 5.00
C PRO A 109 -12.87 11.75 6.51
N LYS A 110 -12.86 10.58 7.15
CA LYS A 110 -13.11 10.45 8.59
C LYS A 110 -11.85 10.62 9.43
N ARG A 111 -10.67 10.66 8.80
CA ARG A 111 -9.35 10.67 9.46
C ARG A 111 -9.17 9.52 10.43
N TRP A 112 -9.70 8.35 10.07
CA TRP A 112 -9.58 7.11 10.82
C TRP A 112 -8.40 6.30 10.33
N ALA A 113 -7.82 5.56 11.23
CA ALA A 113 -6.81 4.58 10.92
C ALA A 113 -6.90 3.41 11.88
N GLY A 114 -6.67 2.20 11.38
CA GLY A 114 -6.61 1.00 12.20
C GLY A 114 -5.71 -0.04 11.57
N GLY A 115 -5.10 -0.85 12.41
CA GLY A 115 -4.21 -1.90 11.98
C GLY A 115 -4.18 -3.06 12.95
N VAL A 116 -3.75 -4.19 12.41
CA VAL A 116 -3.43 -5.40 13.17
C VAL A 116 -2.11 -5.97 12.69
N ALA A 117 -1.32 -6.52 13.60
CA ALA A 117 -0.06 -7.15 13.26
C ALA A 117 0.10 -8.48 13.97
N CYS A 118 0.78 -9.42 13.32
CA CYS A 118 0.98 -10.79 13.80
C CYS A 118 -0.32 -11.45 14.28
N ILE A 119 -1.45 -11.15 13.64
CA ILE A 119 -2.73 -11.79 13.96
C ILE A 119 -2.75 -13.21 13.38
N GLU A 120 -3.24 -14.16 14.16
CA GLU A 120 -3.35 -15.57 13.81
C GLU A 120 -4.82 -15.99 13.74
N GLY A 121 -5.14 -16.97 12.88
CA GLY A 121 -6.45 -17.59 12.82
C GLY A 121 -7.56 -16.75 12.17
N VAL A 122 -7.28 -15.58 11.61
CA VAL A 122 -8.26 -14.74 10.92
C VAL A 122 -7.91 -14.60 9.45
N ARG A 123 -8.75 -15.13 8.54
CA ARG A 123 -8.51 -15.09 7.09
C ARG A 123 -8.46 -13.68 6.50
N THR A 124 -9.19 -12.72 7.10
CA THR A 124 -9.38 -11.36 6.60
C THR A 124 -8.91 -10.32 7.61
N PRO A 125 -7.58 -10.17 7.82
CA PRO A 125 -7.04 -9.20 8.77
C PRO A 125 -7.42 -7.76 8.43
N SER A 126 -7.71 -7.44 7.16
CA SER A 126 -8.17 -6.10 6.76
C SER A 126 -9.51 -5.70 7.41
N LYS A 127 -10.43 -6.67 7.60
CA LYS A 127 -11.68 -6.42 8.34
C LYS A 127 -11.41 -6.11 9.81
N VAL A 128 -10.46 -6.81 10.43
CA VAL A 128 -10.10 -6.54 11.83
C VAL A 128 -9.45 -5.17 11.96
N ALA A 129 -8.55 -4.80 11.02
CA ALA A 129 -7.97 -3.45 10.97
C ALA A 129 -9.06 -2.36 10.87
N GLN A 130 -10.09 -2.58 10.05
CA GLN A 130 -11.23 -1.68 9.94
C GLN A 130 -12.04 -1.61 11.25
N MET A 131 -12.26 -2.75 11.92
CA MET A 131 -12.94 -2.79 13.22
C MET A 131 -12.15 -2.03 14.30
N VAL A 132 -10.81 -2.13 14.31
CA VAL A 132 -9.96 -1.31 15.18
C VAL A 132 -10.20 0.17 14.92
N ALA A 133 -10.17 0.60 13.65
CA ALA A 133 -10.39 2.00 13.28
C ALA A 133 -11.77 2.54 13.65
N SER A 134 -12.83 1.71 13.52
CA SER A 134 -14.22 2.15 13.67
C SER A 134 -14.80 1.99 15.08
N SER A 135 -14.21 1.11 15.90
CA SER A 135 -14.80 0.68 17.18
C SER A 135 -13.90 0.95 18.39
N THR A 136 -12.70 1.52 18.19
CA THR A 136 -11.77 1.82 19.28
C THR A 136 -11.07 3.16 19.06
N ASP A 137 -10.40 3.66 20.09
CA ASP A 137 -9.49 4.82 20.01
C ASP A 137 -8.04 4.39 19.67
N HIS A 138 -7.82 3.12 19.36
CA HIS A 138 -6.50 2.59 19.06
C HIS A 138 -6.25 2.57 17.55
N HIS A 139 -4.98 2.67 17.16
CA HIS A 139 -4.58 2.53 15.76
C HIS A 139 -3.94 1.18 15.44
N LEU A 140 -3.45 0.43 16.45
CA LEU A 140 -2.78 -0.84 16.19
C LEU A 140 -2.96 -1.78 17.39
N ILE A 141 -3.47 -2.99 17.11
CA ILE A 141 -3.55 -4.11 18.07
C ILE A 141 -2.77 -5.29 17.47
N VAL A 142 -2.01 -6.03 18.30
CA VAL A 142 -1.07 -7.02 17.78
C VAL A 142 -1.23 -8.40 18.43
N GLY A 143 -0.81 -9.45 17.71
CA GLY A 143 -0.66 -10.82 18.19
C GLY A 143 -1.93 -11.38 18.80
N LYS A 144 -1.77 -12.04 19.96
CA LYS A 144 -2.89 -12.67 20.68
C LYS A 144 -4.01 -11.68 21.03
N GLY A 145 -3.66 -10.43 21.39
CA GLY A 145 -4.65 -9.39 21.67
C GLY A 145 -5.49 -9.03 20.45
N ALA A 146 -4.90 -9.02 19.25
CA ALA A 146 -5.62 -8.80 18.00
C ALA A 146 -6.60 -9.95 17.69
N ALA A 147 -6.19 -11.21 17.92
CA ALA A 147 -7.07 -12.37 17.74
C ALA A 147 -8.22 -12.40 18.77
N GLU A 148 -7.97 -12.04 20.02
CA GLU A 148 -9.01 -11.91 21.03
C GLU A 148 -9.99 -10.78 20.71
N PHE A 149 -9.51 -9.61 20.29
CA PHE A 149 -10.34 -8.52 19.80
C PHE A 149 -11.21 -8.97 18.63
N ALA A 150 -10.64 -9.62 17.62
CA ALA A 150 -11.38 -10.14 16.47
C ALA A 150 -12.49 -11.11 16.88
N ARG A 151 -12.20 -12.03 17.82
CA ARG A 151 -13.20 -12.97 18.38
C ARG A 151 -14.33 -12.22 19.07
N ASN A 152 -14.03 -11.23 19.90
CA ASN A 152 -15.02 -10.42 20.61
C ASN A 152 -15.89 -9.59 19.66
N MET A 153 -15.36 -9.24 18.48
CA MET A 153 -16.09 -8.59 17.39
C MET A 153 -16.85 -9.57 16.49
N GLY A 154 -16.92 -10.85 16.85
CA GLY A 154 -17.70 -11.88 16.13
C GLY A 154 -16.98 -12.56 14.98
N MET A 155 -15.66 -12.36 14.83
CA MET A 155 -14.88 -13.06 13.81
C MET A 155 -14.59 -14.51 14.23
N THR A 156 -14.58 -15.40 13.25
CA THR A 156 -14.12 -16.79 13.45
C THR A 156 -12.61 -16.81 13.59
N ILE A 157 -12.12 -17.51 14.61
CA ILE A 157 -10.69 -17.78 14.79
C ILE A 157 -10.42 -19.24 14.45
N GLU A 158 -9.69 -19.49 13.40
CA GLU A 158 -9.31 -20.81 12.93
C GLU A 158 -8.00 -21.26 13.56
N PRO A 159 -7.85 -22.56 13.85
CA PRO A 159 -6.62 -23.06 14.48
C PRO A 159 -5.43 -23.04 13.54
N ASP A 160 -5.64 -23.06 12.23
CA ASP A 160 -4.60 -23.08 11.21
C ASP A 160 -5.10 -22.42 9.91
N LEU A 161 -4.33 -21.49 9.37
CA LEU A 161 -4.60 -20.84 8.08
C LEU A 161 -3.75 -21.41 6.95
N ASN A 162 -2.90 -22.40 7.19
CA ASN A 162 -2.15 -23.04 6.13
C ASN A 162 -3.07 -23.79 5.17
N THR A 163 -2.74 -23.72 3.90
CA THR A 163 -3.21 -24.70 2.90
C THR A 163 -2.21 -25.86 2.79
N GLU A 164 -2.59 -26.91 2.07
CA GLU A 164 -1.64 -27.99 1.74
C GLU A 164 -0.43 -27.44 0.97
N ALA A 165 -0.65 -26.48 0.07
CA ALA A 165 0.41 -25.84 -0.73
C ALA A 165 1.40 -25.05 0.15
N SER A 166 0.93 -24.13 0.99
CA SER A 166 1.80 -23.33 1.86
C SER A 166 2.55 -24.18 2.88
N ARG A 167 1.89 -25.22 3.42
CA ARG A 167 2.54 -26.17 4.34
C ARG A 167 3.61 -27.01 3.65
N ARG A 168 3.41 -27.43 2.41
CA ARG A 168 4.41 -28.16 1.62
C ARG A 168 5.65 -27.32 1.37
N VAL A 169 5.45 -26.04 0.99
CA VAL A 169 6.53 -25.08 0.77
C VAL A 169 7.33 -24.85 2.07
N TRP A 170 6.64 -24.70 3.21
CA TRP A 170 7.29 -24.55 4.50
C TRP A 170 8.09 -25.79 4.92
N LEU A 171 7.54 -26.99 4.74
CA LEU A 171 8.24 -28.25 5.05
C LEU A 171 9.53 -28.40 4.21
N GLU A 172 9.47 -28.03 2.94
CA GLU A 172 10.65 -28.08 2.07
C GLU A 172 11.73 -27.10 2.51
N TRP A 173 11.32 -25.86 2.84
CA TRP A 173 12.24 -24.88 3.41
C TRP A 173 12.86 -25.37 4.73
N LYS A 174 12.03 -25.90 5.63
CA LYS A 174 12.47 -26.38 6.96
C LYS A 174 13.50 -27.53 6.86
N ARG A 175 13.42 -28.37 5.84
CA ARG A 175 14.41 -29.42 5.60
C ARG A 175 15.78 -28.90 5.16
N ARG A 176 15.84 -27.72 4.57
CA ARG A 176 17.06 -27.15 3.98
C ARG A 176 17.85 -26.25 4.89
N ILE A 177 17.22 -25.68 5.93
CA ILE A 177 17.87 -24.74 6.82
C ILE A 177 18.38 -25.40 8.10
N ASP A 178 19.40 -24.74 8.72
CA ASP A 178 19.74 -24.95 10.10
C ASP A 178 18.66 -24.31 10.99
N PRO A 179 17.95 -25.09 11.84
CA PRO A 179 16.88 -24.55 12.68
C PRO A 179 17.34 -23.44 13.65
N GLU A 180 18.62 -23.34 13.93
CA GLU A 180 19.20 -22.36 14.86
C GLU A 180 19.77 -21.12 14.15
N HIS A 181 19.76 -21.07 12.80
CA HIS A 181 20.43 -20.01 12.04
C HIS A 181 20.02 -18.59 12.41
N TYR A 182 18.75 -18.36 12.72
CA TYR A 182 18.26 -17.03 13.06
C TYR A 182 18.50 -16.64 14.53
N LEU A 183 18.87 -17.58 15.39
CA LEU A 183 19.25 -17.31 16.77
C LEU A 183 20.72 -16.89 16.91
N ASN A 184 21.52 -17.08 15.88
CA ASN A 184 22.93 -16.75 15.86
C ASN A 184 23.18 -15.40 15.17
N PRO A 185 23.58 -14.33 15.90
CA PRO A 185 23.82 -13.01 15.31
C PRO A 185 24.90 -13.00 14.22
N ASN A 186 25.83 -13.95 14.24
CA ASN A 186 26.88 -14.07 13.23
C ASN A 186 26.39 -14.68 11.91
N LYS A 187 25.19 -15.28 11.90
CA LYS A 187 24.52 -15.81 10.70
C LYS A 187 23.52 -14.83 10.11
N ARG A 188 23.70 -13.52 10.33
CA ARG A 188 22.82 -12.45 9.79
C ARG A 188 22.78 -12.38 8.27
N ASP A 189 23.69 -13.05 7.58
CA ASP A 189 23.77 -13.06 6.11
C ASP A 189 22.60 -13.77 5.43
N GLY A 190 21.62 -14.19 6.22
CA GLY A 190 20.32 -14.54 5.71
C GLY A 190 20.24 -15.92 5.08
N GLU A 191 20.73 -16.95 5.75
CA GLU A 191 20.63 -18.33 5.26
C GLU A 191 19.18 -18.74 4.97
N SER A 192 18.24 -18.31 5.80
CA SER A 192 16.80 -18.48 5.55
C SER A 192 16.38 -17.87 4.23
N MET A 193 16.81 -16.63 3.96
CA MET A 193 16.50 -15.94 2.72
C MET A 193 17.26 -16.55 1.53
N ARG A 194 18.52 -16.98 1.71
CA ARG A 194 19.27 -17.66 0.65
C ARG A 194 18.55 -18.93 0.19
N VAL A 195 18.11 -19.77 1.14
CA VAL A 195 17.35 -20.98 0.83
C VAL A 195 16.00 -20.65 0.16
N ALA A 196 15.31 -19.62 0.64
CA ALA A 196 14.06 -19.19 0.03
C ALA A 196 14.25 -18.72 -1.42
N LEU A 197 15.32 -17.98 -1.72
CA LEU A 197 15.67 -17.55 -3.08
C LEU A 197 16.08 -18.72 -3.97
N GLU A 198 16.78 -19.73 -3.43
CA GLU A 198 17.05 -20.98 -4.15
C GLU A 198 15.74 -21.70 -4.52
N MET A 199 14.78 -21.76 -3.60
CA MET A 199 13.47 -22.36 -3.87
C MET A 199 12.68 -21.56 -4.91
N VAL A 200 12.86 -20.24 -4.99
CA VAL A 200 12.32 -19.41 -6.08
C VAL A 200 13.00 -19.79 -7.40
N ALA A 201 14.34 -19.87 -7.43
CA ALA A 201 15.08 -20.24 -8.64
C ALA A 201 14.73 -21.65 -9.14
N GLU A 202 14.35 -22.56 -8.25
CA GLU A 202 13.86 -23.92 -8.56
C GLU A 202 12.38 -23.96 -8.96
N GLY A 203 11.67 -22.83 -8.96
CA GLY A 203 10.24 -22.74 -9.26
C GLY A 203 9.32 -23.33 -8.17
N LYS A 204 9.81 -23.50 -6.96
CA LYS A 204 9.02 -24.00 -5.80
C LYS A 204 8.26 -22.89 -5.07
N ILE A 205 8.71 -21.68 -5.22
CA ILE A 205 8.08 -20.46 -4.72
C ILE A 205 7.99 -19.48 -5.89
N ASP A 206 6.83 -18.90 -6.12
CA ASP A 206 6.70 -17.79 -7.06
C ASP A 206 7.46 -16.56 -6.51
N PRO A 207 8.30 -15.89 -7.29
CA PRO A 207 9.00 -14.67 -6.85
C PRO A 207 8.08 -13.63 -6.23
N ASP A 208 6.87 -13.48 -6.75
CA ASP A 208 5.90 -12.51 -6.25
C ASP A 208 5.33 -12.90 -4.87
N HIS A 209 5.39 -14.19 -4.49
CA HIS A 209 4.94 -14.68 -3.19
C HIS A 209 6.00 -14.57 -2.08
N LEU A 210 7.27 -14.38 -2.42
CA LEU A 210 8.34 -14.26 -1.42
C LEU A 210 8.22 -12.99 -0.55
N TRP A 211 7.71 -11.90 -1.16
CA TRP A 211 7.56 -10.56 -0.57
C TRP A 211 6.13 -10.03 -0.69
N GLY A 212 5.17 -10.92 -0.84
CA GLY A 212 3.83 -10.54 -1.25
C GLY A 212 3.10 -9.69 -0.22
N THR A 213 2.36 -8.76 -0.75
CA THR A 213 1.46 -7.85 -0.04
C THR A 213 0.43 -7.38 -1.05
N ILE A 214 -0.81 -7.14 -0.65
CA ILE A 214 -1.71 -6.31 -1.44
C ILE A 214 -1.83 -4.93 -0.80
N ASN A 215 -1.58 -3.89 -1.60
CA ASN A 215 -1.98 -2.52 -1.31
C ASN A 215 -3.11 -2.14 -2.26
N CYS A 216 -4.14 -1.48 -1.75
CA CYS A 216 -5.26 -1.00 -2.56
C CYS A 216 -5.69 0.38 -2.07
N SER A 217 -5.75 1.35 -2.98
CA SER A 217 -6.23 2.72 -2.71
C SER A 217 -7.25 3.13 -3.75
N GLY A 218 -8.22 3.95 -3.35
CA GLY A 218 -9.26 4.40 -4.26
C GLY A 218 -9.81 5.77 -3.92
N ILE A 219 -10.37 6.43 -4.91
CA ILE A 219 -11.03 7.73 -4.82
C ILE A 219 -12.38 7.67 -5.55
N ASN A 220 -13.40 8.29 -4.99
CA ASN A 220 -14.69 8.43 -5.64
C ASN A 220 -14.85 9.80 -6.32
N GLY A 221 -15.97 10.01 -7.04
CA GLY A 221 -16.29 11.27 -7.72
C GLY A 221 -16.47 12.49 -6.80
N LYS A 222 -16.56 12.28 -5.47
CA LYS A 222 -16.60 13.35 -4.47
C LYS A 222 -15.21 13.75 -3.98
N GLY A 223 -14.14 13.06 -4.41
CA GLY A 223 -12.79 13.26 -3.91
C GLY A 223 -12.50 12.57 -2.57
N GLU A 224 -13.34 11.66 -2.14
CA GLU A 224 -13.13 10.88 -0.93
C GLU A 224 -12.12 9.76 -1.24
N ILE A 225 -10.97 9.80 -0.57
CA ILE A 225 -9.84 8.88 -0.80
C ILE A 225 -9.60 8.03 0.45
N CYS A 226 -9.39 6.73 0.24
CA CYS A 226 -9.07 5.76 1.29
C CYS A 226 -8.01 4.77 0.80
N GLY A 227 -7.44 3.99 1.72
CA GLY A 227 -6.48 2.95 1.41
C GLY A 227 -6.49 1.81 2.41
N VAL A 228 -6.05 0.65 1.95
CA VAL A 228 -5.85 -0.57 2.74
C VAL A 228 -4.62 -1.31 2.26
N THR A 229 -3.89 -1.93 3.18
CA THR A 229 -2.83 -2.87 2.87
C THR A 229 -2.95 -4.10 3.76
N THR A 230 -2.63 -5.28 3.22
CA THR A 230 -2.72 -6.55 3.94
C THR A 230 -1.70 -7.54 3.40
N THR A 231 -1.16 -8.41 4.28
CA THR A 231 -0.04 -9.28 3.94
C THR A 231 0.09 -10.46 4.88
N SER A 232 0.72 -11.55 4.43
CA SER A 232 1.30 -12.57 5.30
C SER A 232 2.75 -12.23 5.71
N GLY A 233 3.27 -11.08 5.28
CA GLY A 233 4.62 -10.61 5.56
C GLY A 233 5.70 -11.33 4.78
N LEU A 234 6.92 -11.32 5.32
CA LEU A 234 8.05 -12.03 4.75
C LEU A 234 7.89 -13.54 4.95
N SER A 235 8.08 -14.34 3.90
CA SER A 235 8.08 -15.80 3.96
C SER A 235 9.11 -16.31 4.97
N PHE A 236 8.70 -17.26 5.80
CA PHE A 236 9.54 -17.86 6.85
C PHE A 236 10.13 -16.88 7.86
N LYS A 237 9.46 -15.75 8.05
CA LYS A 237 9.85 -14.73 9.03
C LYS A 237 10.00 -15.32 10.44
N ILE A 238 10.83 -14.72 11.26
CA ILE A 238 10.87 -15.03 12.70
C ILE A 238 9.46 -14.78 13.28
N PRO A 239 8.94 -15.69 14.12
CA PRO A 239 7.64 -15.47 14.78
C PRO A 239 7.59 -14.12 15.49
N GLY A 240 6.55 -13.34 15.23
CA GLY A 240 6.41 -11.99 15.77
C GLY A 240 7.05 -10.87 14.93
N ARG A 241 7.76 -11.19 13.84
CA ARG A 241 8.26 -10.15 12.92
C ARG A 241 7.11 -9.42 12.26
N VAL A 242 7.13 -8.12 12.35
CA VAL A 242 6.22 -7.18 11.67
C VAL A 242 7.01 -6.40 10.61
N GLY A 243 6.48 -6.33 9.40
CA GLY A 243 7.01 -5.46 8.33
C GLY A 243 6.40 -4.06 8.38
N ASP A 244 6.40 -3.41 7.23
CA ASP A 244 5.85 -2.06 7.07
C ASP A 244 4.33 -2.03 6.95
N SER A 245 3.70 -3.11 6.46
CA SER A 245 2.28 -3.12 6.08
C SER A 245 1.30 -2.65 7.16
N PRO A 246 1.43 -3.01 8.46
CA PRO A 246 0.49 -2.54 9.49
C PRO A 246 0.87 -1.16 10.06
N ILE A 247 1.98 -0.57 9.64
CA ILE A 247 2.52 0.66 10.22
C ILE A 247 2.11 1.85 9.36
N LEU A 248 1.31 2.73 9.96
CA LEU A 248 0.87 3.97 9.34
C LEU A 248 2.06 4.87 8.99
N GLY A 249 2.12 5.35 7.76
CA GLY A 249 3.23 6.13 7.24
C GLY A 249 4.33 5.29 6.58
N ALA A 250 4.41 3.99 6.88
CA ALA A 250 5.32 3.07 6.21
C ALA A 250 4.60 2.30 5.09
N GLY A 251 3.84 1.24 5.40
CA GLY A 251 3.17 0.40 4.40
C GLY A 251 1.99 1.08 3.72
N LEU A 252 1.35 2.01 4.41
CA LEU A 252 0.23 2.82 3.91
C LEU A 252 0.22 4.19 4.58
N TYR A 253 -0.09 5.23 3.82
CA TYR A 253 -0.49 6.52 4.35
C TYR A 253 -1.54 7.18 3.46
N VAL A 254 -2.58 7.75 4.09
CA VAL A 254 -3.66 8.48 3.40
C VAL A 254 -3.90 9.81 4.09
N ASP A 255 -3.81 10.90 3.33
CA ASP A 255 -4.38 12.18 3.69
C ASP A 255 -5.50 12.50 2.69
N GLY A 256 -6.75 12.56 3.17
CA GLY A 256 -7.93 12.71 2.32
C GLY A 256 -7.94 13.98 1.46
N SER A 257 -7.14 15.01 1.82
CA SER A 257 -7.00 16.25 1.05
C SER A 257 -5.84 16.25 0.06
N VAL A 258 -4.97 15.25 0.11
CA VAL A 258 -3.70 15.21 -0.64
C VAL A 258 -3.58 13.97 -1.52
N GLY A 259 -3.77 12.79 -0.92
CA GLY A 259 -3.59 11.54 -1.64
C GLY A 259 -3.32 10.34 -0.73
N ALA A 260 -3.02 9.23 -1.38
CA ALA A 260 -2.68 7.95 -0.75
C ALA A 260 -1.39 7.39 -1.35
N ALA A 261 -0.62 6.73 -0.53
CA ALA A 261 0.54 5.95 -0.96
C ALA A 261 0.63 4.64 -0.17
N GLY A 262 1.01 3.57 -0.84
CA GLY A 262 1.28 2.30 -0.20
C GLY A 262 2.37 1.53 -0.92
N SER A 263 2.86 0.48 -0.30
CA SER A 263 4.04 -0.25 -0.74
C SER A 263 3.86 -1.75 -0.78
N THR A 264 4.72 -2.43 -1.55
CA THR A 264 4.98 -3.86 -1.47
C THR A 264 6.48 -4.11 -1.60
N GLY A 265 6.97 -5.21 -1.03
CA GLY A 265 8.36 -5.62 -1.10
C GLY A 265 9.07 -5.58 0.25
N ARG A 266 10.35 -5.16 0.28
CA ARG A 266 11.15 -5.20 1.51
C ARG A 266 10.67 -4.21 2.56
N GLY A 267 9.89 -4.71 3.53
CA GLY A 267 9.26 -3.92 4.58
C GLY A 267 10.24 -3.14 5.45
N GLU A 268 11.37 -3.73 5.85
CA GLU A 268 12.37 -3.09 6.70
C GLU A 268 12.97 -1.83 6.06
N ALA A 269 13.16 -1.85 4.73
CA ALA A 269 13.71 -0.70 4.02
C ALA A 269 12.70 0.46 3.96
N ASN A 270 11.41 0.15 3.77
CA ASN A 270 10.34 1.13 3.84
C ASN A 270 10.13 1.65 5.27
N LEU A 271 10.04 0.73 6.24
CA LEU A 271 9.80 1.05 7.64
C LEU A 271 10.83 2.04 8.20
N TYR A 272 12.12 1.82 7.93
CA TYR A 272 13.18 2.73 8.34
C TYR A 272 13.02 4.16 7.80
N ASN A 273 12.42 4.30 6.61
CA ASN A 273 12.30 5.58 5.89
C ASN A 273 10.90 6.22 5.98
N LEU A 274 9.87 5.53 6.49
CA LEU A 274 8.47 5.96 6.53
C LEU A 274 7.98 6.49 5.16
N CYS A 275 8.23 5.70 4.10
CA CYS A 275 8.15 6.20 2.74
C CYS A 275 6.74 6.57 2.28
N SER A 276 5.69 5.86 2.73
CA SER A 276 4.33 6.24 2.32
C SER A 276 3.94 7.62 2.83
N TYR A 277 4.36 7.98 4.05
CA TYR A 277 4.21 9.34 4.56
C TYR A 277 5.01 10.34 3.71
N LEU A 278 6.28 10.04 3.42
CA LEU A 278 7.12 10.89 2.58
C LEU A 278 6.48 11.14 1.21
N VAL A 279 5.96 10.09 0.55
CA VAL A 279 5.32 10.22 -0.76
C VAL A 279 4.13 11.18 -0.70
N VAL A 280 3.26 11.04 0.32
CA VAL A 280 2.11 11.94 0.48
C VAL A 280 2.55 13.39 0.78
N GLU A 281 3.65 13.59 1.52
CA GLU A 281 4.22 14.92 1.73
C GLU A 281 4.81 15.52 0.43
N GLU A 282 5.38 14.71 -0.46
CA GLU A 282 5.79 15.18 -1.79
C GLU A 282 4.57 15.56 -2.66
N LEU A 283 3.47 14.77 -2.60
CA LEU A 283 2.20 15.16 -3.24
C LEU A 283 1.68 16.50 -2.69
N ARG A 284 1.76 16.72 -1.37
CA ARG A 284 1.38 17.98 -0.71
C ARG A 284 2.18 19.18 -1.21
N ARG A 285 3.45 18.96 -1.57
CA ARG A 285 4.33 19.96 -2.20
C ARG A 285 4.05 20.17 -3.69
N GLY A 286 3.09 19.42 -4.27
CA GLY A 286 2.65 19.56 -5.65
C GLY A 286 3.32 18.59 -6.64
N ALA A 287 4.11 17.63 -6.18
CA ALA A 287 4.73 16.64 -7.04
C ALA A 287 3.68 15.77 -7.75
N HIS A 288 3.99 15.32 -8.96
CA HIS A 288 3.20 14.28 -9.63
C HIS A 288 3.38 12.93 -8.90
N PRO A 289 2.36 12.03 -8.84
CA PRO A 289 2.46 10.72 -8.20
C PRO A 289 3.74 9.93 -8.53
N LYS A 290 4.12 9.89 -9.79
CA LYS A 290 5.37 9.27 -10.24
C LYS A 290 6.61 9.86 -9.56
N ASP A 291 6.71 11.19 -9.55
CA ASP A 291 7.90 11.87 -9.03
C ASP A 291 7.98 11.74 -7.51
N ALA A 292 6.83 11.83 -6.81
CA ALA A 292 6.73 11.60 -5.38
C ALA A 292 7.21 10.18 -4.99
N GLY A 293 6.77 9.16 -5.72
CA GLY A 293 7.21 7.78 -5.49
C GLY A 293 8.70 7.58 -5.77
N LEU A 294 9.25 8.20 -6.83
CA LEU A 294 10.69 8.13 -7.16
C LEU A 294 11.55 8.81 -6.08
N VAL A 295 11.08 9.89 -5.42
CA VAL A 295 11.78 10.51 -4.28
C VAL A 295 11.93 9.52 -3.13
N ALA A 296 10.88 8.77 -2.81
CA ALA A 296 10.93 7.74 -1.76
C ALA A 296 11.93 6.62 -2.10
N LEU A 297 11.90 6.10 -3.33
CA LEU A 297 12.86 5.09 -3.78
C LEU A 297 14.31 5.59 -3.73
N LYS A 298 14.58 6.84 -4.13
CA LYS A 298 15.92 7.46 -4.04
C LYS A 298 16.38 7.52 -2.59
N ARG A 299 15.51 7.89 -1.65
CA ARG A 299 15.83 7.91 -0.21
C ARG A 299 16.18 6.52 0.31
N VAL A 300 15.38 5.50 -0.02
CA VAL A 300 15.68 4.11 0.38
C VAL A 300 17.02 3.67 -0.21
N ALA A 301 17.28 3.94 -1.49
CA ALA A 301 18.55 3.58 -2.12
C ALA A 301 19.74 4.24 -1.42
N SER A 302 19.64 5.53 -1.09
CA SER A 302 20.67 6.29 -0.39
C SER A 302 20.94 5.77 1.03
N ASN A 303 19.89 5.29 1.72
CA ASN A 303 19.98 4.76 3.08
C ASN A 303 20.33 3.27 3.16
N THR A 304 20.38 2.57 2.03
CA THR A 304 20.79 1.17 1.96
C THR A 304 22.30 1.07 1.90
N VAL A 305 22.95 0.85 3.05
CA VAL A 305 24.43 0.83 3.18
C VAL A 305 25.00 -0.55 3.44
N GLU A 306 24.19 -1.53 3.85
CA GLU A 306 24.63 -2.89 4.13
C GLU A 306 25.00 -3.61 2.81
N LYS A 307 26.25 -4.08 2.71
CA LYS A 307 26.76 -4.74 1.48
C LYS A 307 25.91 -5.89 1.00
N ARG A 308 25.37 -6.72 1.92
CA ARG A 308 24.49 -7.86 1.58
C ARG A 308 23.16 -7.44 0.94
N LEU A 309 22.78 -6.18 1.05
CA LEU A 309 21.55 -5.63 0.47
C LEU A 309 21.81 -4.87 -0.85
N LEU A 310 23.05 -4.86 -1.30
CA LEU A 310 23.47 -4.19 -2.53
C LEU A 310 23.92 -5.22 -3.56
N ASN A 311 23.61 -4.95 -4.82
CA ASN A 311 24.15 -5.69 -5.95
C ASN A 311 25.55 -5.17 -6.35
N ASP A 312 26.16 -5.78 -7.34
CA ASP A 312 27.51 -5.43 -7.84
C ASP A 312 27.63 -3.98 -8.34
N LYS A 313 26.50 -3.33 -8.64
CA LYS A 313 26.44 -1.91 -9.05
C LYS A 313 26.23 -0.96 -7.85
N GLY A 314 26.27 -1.46 -6.63
CA GLY A 314 26.00 -0.69 -5.42
C GLY A 314 24.54 -0.20 -5.28
N ARG A 315 23.59 -0.85 -5.96
CA ARG A 315 22.16 -0.55 -5.91
C ARG A 315 21.42 -1.57 -5.03
N PRO A 316 20.27 -1.21 -4.43
CA PRO A 316 19.45 -2.18 -3.69
C PRO A 316 19.20 -3.47 -4.48
N ALA A 317 19.48 -4.61 -3.85
CA ALA A 317 19.31 -5.95 -4.41
C ALA A 317 18.00 -6.61 -3.98
N PHE A 318 16.99 -5.80 -3.66
CA PHE A 318 15.66 -6.24 -3.24
C PHE A 318 14.56 -5.47 -3.95
N GLY A 319 13.37 -6.07 -4.02
CA GLY A 319 12.17 -5.43 -4.55
C GLY A 319 11.56 -4.45 -3.55
N LEU A 320 11.13 -3.30 -4.04
CA LEU A 320 10.27 -2.34 -3.34
C LEU A 320 9.50 -1.54 -4.37
N ASN A 321 8.18 -1.52 -4.23
CA ASN A 321 7.27 -0.80 -5.10
C ASN A 321 6.44 0.18 -4.27
N PHE A 322 6.07 1.31 -4.88
CA PHE A 322 5.06 2.21 -4.33
C PHE A 322 3.93 2.40 -5.34
N TYR A 323 2.71 2.46 -4.82
CA TYR A 323 1.48 2.74 -5.55
C TYR A 323 0.92 4.05 -4.99
N VAL A 324 0.81 5.05 -5.85
CA VAL A 324 0.55 6.44 -5.45
C VAL A 324 -0.69 6.95 -6.16
N LEU A 325 -1.63 7.52 -5.41
CA LEU A 325 -2.87 8.11 -5.90
C LEU A 325 -3.03 9.50 -5.28
N ASP A 326 -3.20 10.55 -6.09
CA ASP A 326 -3.45 11.88 -5.57
C ASP A 326 -4.95 12.23 -5.51
N ALA A 327 -5.28 13.33 -4.83
CA ALA A 327 -6.65 13.80 -4.66
C ALA A 327 -7.31 14.28 -5.97
N LYS A 328 -6.59 14.27 -7.11
CA LYS A 328 -7.11 14.58 -8.45
C LYS A 328 -7.38 13.32 -9.26
N GLY A 329 -7.18 12.13 -8.70
CA GLY A 329 -7.32 10.86 -9.38
C GLY A 329 -6.10 10.48 -10.26
N ARG A 330 -5.02 11.28 -10.27
CA ARG A 330 -3.78 10.89 -10.96
C ARG A 330 -3.06 9.84 -10.15
N HIS A 331 -2.47 8.86 -10.81
CA HIS A 331 -1.81 7.76 -10.13
C HIS A 331 -0.53 7.32 -10.84
N ALA A 332 0.31 6.58 -10.13
CA ALA A 332 1.51 5.94 -10.66
C ALA A 332 1.94 4.77 -9.78
N GLY A 333 2.54 3.75 -10.42
CA GLY A 333 3.39 2.78 -9.77
C GLY A 333 4.87 3.13 -10.01
N VAL A 334 5.71 2.92 -9.01
CA VAL A 334 7.18 3.07 -9.15
C VAL A 334 7.90 1.90 -8.47
N HIS A 335 9.09 1.54 -8.97
CA HIS A 335 9.90 0.44 -8.45
C HIS A 335 11.40 0.67 -8.68
N PHE A 336 12.27 -0.18 -8.11
CA PHE A 336 13.72 0.02 -8.27
C PHE A 336 14.21 -0.29 -9.68
N SER A 337 13.97 -1.51 -10.20
CA SER A 337 14.51 -1.95 -11.49
C SER A 337 13.71 -3.14 -12.04
N GLY A 338 13.91 -3.44 -13.33
CA GLY A 338 13.15 -4.49 -14.01
C GLY A 338 11.81 -4.00 -14.54
N GLY A 339 10.95 -4.92 -14.96
CA GLY A 339 9.56 -4.65 -15.33
C GLY A 339 8.62 -4.93 -14.16
N SER A 340 7.77 -3.98 -13.81
CA SER A 340 6.71 -4.15 -12.83
C SER A 340 5.44 -3.48 -13.31
N ARG A 341 4.29 -4.06 -12.98
CA ARG A 341 2.97 -3.52 -13.30
C ARG A 341 2.13 -3.44 -12.04
N TYR A 342 1.20 -2.54 -12.01
CA TYR A 342 0.19 -2.41 -10.95
C TYR A 342 -1.21 -2.48 -11.53
N ALA A 343 -2.16 -2.85 -10.70
CA ALA A 343 -3.55 -2.98 -11.10
C ALA A 343 -4.26 -1.62 -11.01
N VAL A 344 -5.12 -1.36 -11.97
CA VAL A 344 -5.97 -0.18 -12.05
C VAL A 344 -7.38 -0.63 -12.43
N CYS A 345 -8.40 0.02 -11.89
CA CYS A 345 -9.75 -0.04 -12.41
C CYS A 345 -10.34 1.38 -12.46
N ASP A 346 -10.75 1.78 -13.63
CA ASP A 346 -11.45 3.02 -13.94
C ASP A 346 -12.66 2.74 -14.85
N GLU A 347 -13.17 3.74 -15.54
CA GLU A 347 -14.31 3.60 -16.48
C GLU A 347 -14.03 2.61 -17.62
N SER A 348 -12.76 2.32 -17.92
CA SER A 348 -12.37 1.33 -18.95
C SER A 348 -12.36 -0.10 -18.44
N GLY A 349 -12.59 -0.31 -17.14
CA GLY A 349 -12.55 -1.60 -16.46
C GLY A 349 -11.18 -1.94 -15.86
N PRO A 350 -11.02 -3.16 -15.31
CA PRO A 350 -9.78 -3.59 -14.69
C PRO A 350 -8.68 -3.84 -15.72
N HIS A 351 -7.49 -3.28 -15.48
CA HIS A 351 -6.33 -3.43 -16.36
C HIS A 351 -5.02 -3.30 -15.56
N PHE A 352 -3.90 -3.61 -16.22
CA PHE A 352 -2.58 -3.36 -15.69
C PHE A 352 -1.98 -2.08 -16.31
N ALA A 353 -1.36 -1.27 -15.48
CA ALA A 353 -0.53 -0.15 -15.89
C ALA A 353 0.95 -0.42 -15.58
N ASP A 354 1.84 0.11 -16.40
CA ASP A 354 3.28 -0.05 -16.20
C ASP A 354 3.77 0.85 -15.06
N SER A 355 4.59 0.28 -14.18
CA SER A 355 5.31 1.02 -13.15
C SER A 355 6.58 1.64 -13.70
N THR A 356 6.98 2.79 -13.17
CA THR A 356 8.20 3.49 -13.59
C THR A 356 9.40 3.02 -12.76
N PRO A 357 10.49 2.52 -13.38
CA PRO A 357 11.69 2.14 -12.67
C PRO A 357 12.51 3.36 -12.22
N LEU A 358 13.18 3.26 -11.07
CA LEU A 358 14.19 4.23 -10.65
C LEU A 358 15.50 4.03 -11.45
N TYR A 359 15.83 2.78 -11.73
CA TYR A 359 17.00 2.39 -12.50
C TYR A 359 16.55 1.71 -13.80
N GLY A 360 16.95 2.28 -14.91
CA GLY A 360 16.75 1.71 -16.23
C GLY A 360 17.72 0.58 -16.53
#